data_9ac22fa5086494b9a001091fbb69832b
#
_entry.id   9ac22fa5086494b9a001091fbb69832b
#
_cell.length_a   1.000
_cell.length_b   1.000
_cell.length_c   1.000
_cell.angle_alpha   90.00
_cell.angle_beta   90.00
_cell.angle_gamma   90.00
#
_symmetry.space_group_name_H-M   'P 1'
#
loop_
_entity.id
_entity.type
_entity.pdbx_description
1 polymer ?
#
loop_
_entity_poly.entity_id
_entity_poly.type
_entity_poly.pdbx_seq_one_letter_code
_entity_poly.pdbx_strand_id
1 'polypeptide(L)'
;MVLLAPAIAAAQPLTVEGRSYDDSIVVAGKTLHRLGAGVREKWLFNVYVMAAYSESSRCDAAAIINADEVKYLRIDVLRDVPADRMAAAIGGAIGEHMPRDASAELTGQRRAFESYFKDRCANGTTIEFTYVPGSGTSVTQAGRPLGPPLAGRAFMTVLWDAYFGANSCCAALKTQILKGCR
;
A
#
# COMPACT_ATOMS: atom_id res chain seq x y z
N MET A 1 -15.14 26.89 40.21
CA MET A 1 -14.57 27.09 38.85
C MET A 1 -14.27 25.71 38.28
N VAL A 2 -15.20 25.20 37.47
CA VAL A 2 -15.07 23.84 36.84
C VAL A 2 -14.29 24.00 35.56
N LEU A 3 -13.08 23.46 35.53
CA LEU A 3 -12.28 23.39 34.30
C LEU A 3 -12.86 22.26 33.41
N LEU A 4 -13.58 22.62 32.36
CA LEU A 4 -13.89 21.67 31.29
C LEU A 4 -12.59 21.39 30.49
N ALA A 5 -12.08 20.17 30.58
CA ALA A 5 -11.04 19.70 29.69
C ALA A 5 -11.63 19.61 28.28
N PRO A 6 -10.91 20.09 27.22
CA PRO A 6 -11.38 19.93 25.86
C PRO A 6 -11.40 18.44 25.51
N ALA A 7 -12.56 17.95 25.09
CA ALA A 7 -12.68 16.62 24.49
C ALA A 7 -11.90 16.61 23.17
N ILE A 8 -10.81 15.85 23.10
CA ILE A 8 -10.11 15.57 21.85
C ILE A 8 -11.07 14.72 21.02
N ALA A 9 -11.70 15.33 20.01
CA ALA A 9 -12.51 14.60 19.06
C ALA A 9 -11.60 13.60 18.33
N ALA A 10 -11.79 12.30 18.59
CA ALA A 10 -11.12 11.26 17.83
C ALA A 10 -11.56 11.40 16.36
N ALA A 11 -10.59 11.46 15.44
CA ALA A 11 -10.89 11.52 14.03
C ALA A 11 -11.69 10.28 13.61
N GLN A 12 -12.77 10.49 12.85
CA GLN A 12 -13.67 9.40 12.44
C GLN A 12 -12.96 8.50 11.41
N PRO A 13 -13.11 7.17 11.54
CA PRO A 13 -12.56 6.26 10.56
C PRO A 13 -13.22 6.47 9.19
N LEU A 14 -12.43 6.35 8.12
CA LEU A 14 -12.93 6.38 6.74
C LEU A 14 -13.51 5.02 6.37
N THR A 15 -14.75 4.98 5.91
CA THR A 15 -15.37 3.74 5.43
C THR A 15 -15.45 3.76 3.91
N VAL A 16 -14.92 2.71 3.26
CA VAL A 16 -14.96 2.47 1.81
C VAL A 16 -15.36 1.02 1.56
N GLU A 17 -16.40 0.77 0.77
CA GLU A 17 -16.90 -0.58 0.47
C GLU A 17 -17.10 -1.45 1.74
N GLY A 18 -17.63 -0.86 2.81
CA GLY A 18 -17.84 -1.53 4.10
C GLY A 18 -16.56 -1.87 4.88
N ARG A 19 -15.40 -1.40 4.44
CA ARG A 19 -14.11 -1.53 5.13
C ARG A 19 -13.79 -0.24 5.86
N SER A 20 -13.37 -0.34 7.12
CA SER A 20 -13.05 0.81 7.96
C SER A 20 -11.54 1.00 8.07
N TYR A 21 -11.10 2.24 7.97
CA TYR A 21 -9.69 2.64 8.01
C TYR A 21 -9.50 3.78 9.00
N ASP A 22 -8.77 3.53 10.07
CA ASP A 22 -8.47 4.52 11.08
C ASP A 22 -7.64 5.67 10.52
N ASP A 23 -7.74 6.84 11.12
CA ASP A 23 -6.98 8.03 10.70
C ASP A 23 -5.48 7.88 10.96
N SER A 24 -5.12 7.10 11.97
CA SER A 24 -3.74 6.72 12.26
C SER A 24 -3.66 5.28 12.76
N ILE A 25 -2.52 4.64 12.49
CA ILE A 25 -2.19 3.29 12.93
C ILE A 25 -0.76 3.25 13.46
N VAL A 26 -0.42 2.25 14.25
CA VAL A 26 0.97 2.02 14.69
C VAL A 26 1.56 0.84 13.93
N VAL A 27 2.66 1.09 13.21
CA VAL A 27 3.40 0.08 12.43
C VAL A 27 4.88 0.20 12.77
N ALA A 28 5.53 -0.91 13.11
CA ALA A 28 6.94 -0.94 13.49
C ALA A 28 7.32 0.11 14.56
N GLY A 29 6.43 0.36 15.52
CA GLY A 29 6.64 1.33 16.60
C GLY A 29 6.50 2.80 16.20
N LYS A 30 6.07 3.08 14.96
CA LYS A 30 5.83 4.43 14.44
C LYS A 30 4.33 4.68 14.24
N THR A 31 3.87 5.89 14.56
CA THR A 31 2.53 6.32 14.19
C THR A 31 2.50 6.72 12.73
N LEU A 32 1.65 6.07 11.95
CA LEU A 32 1.42 6.40 10.55
C LEU A 32 0.07 7.06 10.39
N HIS A 33 0.00 8.07 9.54
CA HIS A 33 -1.21 8.80 9.21
C HIS A 33 -1.77 8.31 7.88
N ARG A 34 -3.11 8.17 7.82
CA ARG A 34 -3.78 7.78 6.58
C ARG A 34 -3.67 8.89 5.54
N LEU A 35 -3.10 8.56 4.39
CA LEU A 35 -3.13 9.42 3.20
C LEU A 35 -4.52 9.38 2.54
N GLY A 36 -5.18 8.25 2.61
CA GLY A 36 -6.52 8.03 2.09
C GLY A 36 -6.79 6.56 1.80
N ALA A 37 -8.01 6.30 1.29
CA ALA A 37 -8.39 4.99 0.78
C ALA A 37 -9.24 5.13 -0.49
N GLY A 38 -9.18 4.13 -1.36
CA GLY A 38 -9.92 4.14 -2.61
C GLY A 38 -10.16 2.73 -3.15
N VAL A 39 -11.03 2.63 -4.14
CA VAL A 39 -11.42 1.38 -4.79
C VAL A 39 -10.64 1.19 -6.09
N ARG A 40 -10.08 0.01 -6.26
CA ARG A 40 -9.56 -0.45 -7.54
C ARG A 40 -10.69 -1.10 -8.33
N GLU A 41 -11.12 -0.41 -9.33
CA GLU A 41 -12.07 -0.94 -10.30
C GLU A 41 -11.33 -1.52 -11.51
N LYS A 42 -11.81 -2.64 -12.00
CA LYS A 42 -11.38 -3.20 -13.28
C LYS A 42 -12.61 -3.61 -14.07
N TRP A 43 -12.80 -2.99 -15.24
CA TRP A 43 -14.02 -3.10 -16.05
C TRP A 43 -15.22 -2.55 -15.25
N LEU A 44 -16.19 -3.36 -14.89
CA LEU A 44 -17.36 -2.99 -14.11
C LEU A 44 -17.32 -3.57 -12.68
N PHE A 45 -16.16 -3.99 -12.20
CA PHE A 45 -16.05 -4.70 -10.93
C PHE A 45 -15.09 -4.01 -9.97
N ASN A 46 -15.54 -3.84 -8.74
CA ASN A 46 -14.68 -3.50 -7.61
C ASN A 46 -13.83 -4.72 -7.25
N VAL A 47 -12.51 -4.59 -7.36
CA VAL A 47 -11.57 -5.71 -7.14
C VAL A 47 -11.04 -5.71 -5.73
N TYR A 48 -10.63 -4.53 -5.23
CA TYR A 48 -10.15 -4.34 -3.87
C TYR A 48 -10.27 -2.88 -3.43
N VAL A 49 -10.24 -2.65 -2.13
CA VAL A 49 -9.96 -1.34 -1.55
C VAL A 49 -8.48 -1.28 -1.19
N MET A 50 -7.82 -0.17 -1.44
CA MET A 50 -6.48 0.09 -0.94
C MET A 50 -6.52 1.32 -0.03
N ALA A 51 -5.90 1.20 1.15
CA ALA A 51 -5.58 2.31 2.03
C ALA A 51 -4.07 2.50 2.09
N ALA A 52 -3.63 3.76 2.10
CA ALA A 52 -2.23 4.13 2.18
C ALA A 52 -1.96 4.95 3.44
N TYR A 53 -0.84 4.66 4.09
CA TYR A 53 -0.39 5.33 5.31
C TYR A 53 1.12 5.63 5.21
N SER A 54 1.53 6.75 5.81
CA SER A 54 2.93 7.12 5.94
C SER A 54 3.20 7.85 7.26
N GLU A 55 4.45 7.86 7.68
CA GLU A 55 4.88 8.53 8.91
C GLU A 55 4.71 10.05 8.80
N SER A 56 5.04 10.62 7.63
CA SER A 56 4.76 12.02 7.32
C SER A 56 3.45 12.15 6.52
N SER A 57 2.54 13.04 6.96
CA SER A 57 1.26 13.29 6.27
C SER A 57 1.43 14.11 4.98
N ARG A 58 2.37 13.74 4.11
CA ARG A 58 2.61 14.42 2.85
C ARG A 58 1.56 14.01 1.82
N CYS A 59 1.05 14.99 1.05
CA CYS A 59 0.03 14.75 0.03
C CYS A 59 0.58 14.87 -1.41
N ASP A 60 1.81 15.32 -1.56
CA ASP A 60 2.49 15.34 -2.85
C ASP A 60 3.01 13.94 -3.21
N ALA A 61 2.63 13.45 -4.39
CA ALA A 61 2.96 12.09 -4.82
C ALA A 61 4.48 11.84 -4.88
N ALA A 62 5.26 12.80 -5.39
CA ALA A 62 6.70 12.64 -5.48
C ALA A 62 7.35 12.65 -4.09
N ALA A 63 6.86 13.49 -3.18
CA ALA A 63 7.31 13.51 -1.79
C ALA A 63 6.98 12.19 -1.08
N ILE A 64 5.77 11.63 -1.30
CA ILE A 64 5.36 10.33 -0.76
C ILE A 64 6.28 9.22 -1.27
N ILE A 65 6.53 9.14 -2.57
CA ILE A 65 7.37 8.09 -3.19
C ILE A 65 8.80 8.18 -2.66
N ASN A 66 9.34 9.40 -2.58
CA ASN A 66 10.75 9.63 -2.26
C ASN A 66 11.08 9.71 -0.77
N ALA A 67 10.12 9.76 0.12
CA ALA A 67 10.39 9.76 1.55
C ALA A 67 10.96 8.40 2.00
N ASP A 68 12.06 8.43 2.77
CA ASP A 68 12.66 7.24 3.40
C ASP A 68 12.16 7.15 4.85
N GLU A 69 10.92 6.69 4.98
CA GLU A 69 10.18 6.62 6.25
C GLU A 69 9.33 5.36 6.29
N VAL A 70 8.78 5.01 7.45
CA VAL A 70 7.86 3.86 7.53
C VAL A 70 6.61 4.14 6.72
N LYS A 71 6.27 3.20 5.84
CA LYS A 71 5.12 3.28 4.93
C LYS A 71 4.33 1.98 4.91
N TYR A 72 3.03 2.11 4.72
CA TYR A 72 2.15 0.96 4.75
C TYR A 72 1.03 1.09 3.71
N LEU A 73 0.85 0.04 2.94
CA LEU A 73 -0.30 -0.14 2.06
C LEU A 73 -1.09 -1.36 2.52
N ARG A 74 -2.40 -1.20 2.64
CA ARG A 74 -3.34 -2.28 2.93
C ARG A 74 -4.30 -2.44 1.76
N ILE A 75 -4.39 -3.66 1.25
CA ILE A 75 -5.35 -4.05 0.22
C ILE A 75 -6.35 -5.02 0.86
N ASP A 76 -7.62 -4.64 0.86
CA ASP A 76 -8.74 -5.50 1.25
C ASP A 76 -9.44 -6.01 -0.01
N VAL A 77 -9.30 -7.29 -0.31
CA VAL A 77 -9.83 -7.94 -1.51
C VAL A 77 -11.35 -8.02 -1.43
N LEU A 78 -12.06 -7.56 -2.47
CA LEU A 78 -13.53 -7.52 -2.53
C LEU A 78 -14.15 -8.69 -3.31
N ARG A 79 -13.32 -9.49 -3.98
CA ARG A 79 -13.74 -10.65 -4.76
C ARG A 79 -12.61 -11.66 -4.88
N ASP A 80 -12.96 -12.90 -5.15
CA ASP A 80 -11.96 -13.95 -5.36
C ASP A 80 -11.05 -13.63 -6.55
N VAL A 81 -9.74 -13.64 -6.31
CA VAL A 81 -8.71 -13.45 -7.33
C VAL A 81 -7.77 -14.65 -7.32
N PRO A 82 -7.64 -15.39 -8.44
CA PRO A 82 -6.65 -16.46 -8.56
C PRO A 82 -5.22 -15.95 -8.31
N ALA A 83 -4.37 -16.80 -7.74
CA ALA A 83 -2.99 -16.44 -7.39
C ALA A 83 -2.19 -15.92 -8.57
N ASP A 84 -2.27 -16.61 -9.72
CA ASP A 84 -1.60 -16.23 -10.97
C ASP A 84 -2.06 -14.84 -11.48
N ARG A 85 -3.34 -14.54 -11.33
CA ARG A 85 -3.90 -13.23 -11.72
C ARG A 85 -3.45 -12.12 -10.79
N MET A 86 -3.34 -12.39 -9.49
CA MET A 86 -2.82 -11.42 -8.51
C MET A 86 -1.33 -11.16 -8.77
N ALA A 87 -0.53 -12.22 -8.89
CA ALA A 87 0.90 -12.12 -9.20
C ALA A 87 1.15 -11.34 -10.51
N ALA A 88 0.40 -11.67 -11.58
CA ALA A 88 0.53 -10.99 -12.87
C ALA A 88 0.12 -9.51 -12.79
N ALA A 89 -0.94 -9.17 -12.05
CA ALA A 89 -1.42 -7.79 -11.95
C ALA A 89 -0.44 -6.90 -11.19
N ILE A 90 0.07 -7.36 -10.04
CA ILE A 90 1.01 -6.59 -9.22
C ILE A 90 2.42 -6.63 -9.85
N GLY A 91 2.88 -7.79 -10.31
CA GLY A 91 4.17 -7.94 -10.96
C GLY A 91 4.28 -7.13 -12.25
N GLY A 92 3.21 -7.07 -13.04
CA GLY A 92 3.11 -6.22 -14.23
C GLY A 92 3.23 -4.74 -13.89
N ALA A 93 2.45 -4.26 -12.91
CA ALA A 93 2.51 -2.88 -12.46
C ALA A 93 3.91 -2.50 -11.98
N ILE A 94 4.57 -3.34 -11.18
CA ILE A 94 5.94 -3.12 -10.73
C ILE A 94 6.91 -3.15 -11.93
N GLY A 95 6.73 -4.09 -12.86
CA GLY A 95 7.57 -4.24 -14.03
C GLY A 95 7.64 -3.00 -14.92
N GLU A 96 6.51 -2.32 -15.10
CA GLU A 96 6.40 -1.08 -15.87
C GLU A 96 7.13 0.12 -15.22
N HIS A 97 7.35 0.05 -13.91
CA HIS A 97 8.01 1.09 -13.11
C HIS A 97 9.47 0.79 -12.76
N MET A 98 9.98 -0.37 -13.23
CA MET A 98 11.40 -0.68 -13.05
C MET A 98 12.29 0.29 -13.84
N PRO A 99 13.35 0.84 -13.21
CA PRO A 99 14.36 1.61 -13.95
C PRO A 99 14.95 0.79 -15.11
N ARG A 100 15.28 1.44 -16.22
CA ARG A 100 15.92 0.76 -17.38
C ARG A 100 17.28 0.15 -17.05
N ASP A 101 17.98 0.79 -16.10
CA ASP A 101 19.28 0.41 -15.57
C ASP A 101 19.15 -0.24 -14.18
N ALA A 102 18.02 -0.90 -13.90
CA ALA A 102 17.78 -1.55 -12.62
C ALA A 102 18.93 -2.51 -12.26
N SER A 103 19.38 -2.42 -11.00
CA SER A 103 20.44 -3.31 -10.50
C SER A 103 20.00 -4.78 -10.54
N ALA A 104 20.97 -5.69 -10.56
CA ALA A 104 20.71 -7.13 -10.48
C ALA A 104 19.95 -7.48 -9.20
N GLU A 105 20.22 -6.78 -8.07
CA GLU A 105 19.52 -6.93 -6.81
C GLU A 105 18.03 -6.57 -6.95
N LEU A 106 17.70 -5.38 -7.45
CA LEU A 106 16.31 -4.94 -7.64
C LEU A 106 15.56 -5.85 -8.61
N THR A 107 16.22 -6.31 -9.67
CA THR A 107 15.65 -7.28 -10.60
C THR A 107 15.36 -8.63 -9.91
N GLY A 108 16.27 -9.08 -9.05
CA GLY A 108 16.09 -10.27 -8.22
C GLY A 108 14.93 -10.11 -7.24
N GLN A 109 14.82 -8.96 -6.59
CA GLN A 109 13.72 -8.65 -5.67
C GLN A 109 12.35 -8.66 -6.37
N ARG A 110 12.26 -8.12 -7.58
CA ARG A 110 11.04 -8.20 -8.38
C ARG A 110 10.62 -9.65 -8.64
N ARG A 111 11.56 -10.52 -9.06
CA ARG A 111 11.28 -11.95 -9.30
C ARG A 111 10.87 -12.68 -8.00
N ALA A 112 11.54 -12.39 -6.89
CA ALA A 112 11.18 -12.93 -5.59
C ALA A 112 9.77 -12.53 -5.20
N PHE A 113 9.43 -11.26 -5.35
CA PHE A 113 8.11 -10.71 -5.08
C PHE A 113 7.00 -11.38 -5.90
N GLU A 114 7.21 -11.58 -7.20
CA GLU A 114 6.27 -12.28 -8.08
C GLU A 114 6.00 -13.72 -7.58
N SER A 115 7.01 -14.38 -7.00
CA SER A 115 6.89 -15.73 -6.47
C SER A 115 6.17 -15.83 -5.12
N TYR A 116 5.87 -14.71 -4.45
CA TYR A 116 5.20 -14.69 -3.15
C TYR A 116 3.73 -15.09 -3.24
N PHE A 117 3.04 -14.72 -4.31
CA PHE A 117 1.61 -14.97 -4.48
C PHE A 117 1.35 -16.39 -5.01
N LYS A 118 1.31 -17.36 -4.10
CA LYS A 118 1.05 -18.78 -4.42
C LYS A 118 -0.39 -19.19 -4.13
N ASP A 119 -1.03 -18.49 -3.22
CA ASP A 119 -2.39 -18.80 -2.79
C ASP A 119 -3.40 -17.84 -3.39
N ARG A 120 -4.61 -18.35 -3.63
CA ARG A 120 -5.75 -17.53 -4.05
C ARG A 120 -6.03 -16.44 -3.01
N CYS A 121 -6.30 -15.23 -3.47
CA CYS A 121 -6.82 -14.15 -2.64
C CYS A 121 -8.35 -14.23 -2.64
N ALA A 122 -8.93 -14.82 -1.62
CA ALA A 122 -10.39 -14.89 -1.47
C ALA A 122 -10.96 -13.50 -1.13
N ASN A 123 -12.26 -13.31 -1.39
CA ASN A 123 -12.97 -12.15 -0.88
C ASN A 123 -12.78 -12.02 0.64
N GLY A 124 -12.47 -10.84 1.11
CA GLY A 124 -12.16 -10.56 2.52
C GLY A 124 -10.69 -10.79 2.90
N THR A 125 -9.85 -11.32 2.00
CA THR A 125 -8.40 -11.41 2.23
C THR A 125 -7.79 -10.02 2.32
N THR A 126 -6.91 -9.81 3.30
CA THR A 126 -6.08 -8.61 3.41
C THR A 126 -4.67 -8.92 2.92
N ILE A 127 -4.12 -8.04 2.07
CA ILE A 127 -2.70 -8.04 1.67
C ILE A 127 -2.09 -6.75 2.17
N GLU A 128 -0.91 -6.84 2.78
CA GLU A 128 -0.24 -5.70 3.39
C GLU A 128 1.20 -5.59 2.87
N PHE A 129 1.62 -4.38 2.59
CA PHE A 129 2.99 -4.03 2.24
C PHE A 129 3.50 -3.06 3.28
N THR A 130 4.50 -3.47 4.02
CA THR A 130 5.12 -2.65 5.08
C THR A 130 6.56 -2.37 4.73
N TYR A 131 6.89 -1.11 4.50
CA TYR A 131 8.28 -0.67 4.37
C TYR A 131 8.79 -0.10 5.68
N VAL A 132 9.96 -0.56 6.10
CA VAL A 132 10.69 -0.02 7.25
C VAL A 132 12.12 0.32 6.79
N PRO A 133 12.57 1.60 6.95
CA PRO A 133 13.95 2.00 6.62
C PRO A 133 14.98 1.06 7.25
N GLY A 134 15.96 0.65 6.47
CA GLY A 134 17.00 -0.30 6.90
C GLY A 134 16.58 -1.78 6.87
N SER A 135 15.29 -2.09 6.93
CA SER A 135 14.79 -3.48 6.88
C SER A 135 14.24 -3.89 5.52
N GLY A 136 13.70 -2.93 4.75
CA GLY A 136 13.10 -3.18 3.45
C GLY A 136 11.58 -3.35 3.48
N THR A 137 11.01 -3.98 2.45
CA THR A 137 9.55 -4.16 2.27
C THR A 137 9.13 -5.58 2.60
N SER A 138 8.28 -5.74 3.61
CA SER A 138 7.62 -7.00 3.96
C SER A 138 6.25 -7.08 3.28
N VAL A 139 5.84 -8.29 2.91
CA VAL A 139 4.53 -8.57 2.30
C VAL A 139 3.82 -9.65 3.10
N THR A 140 2.59 -9.38 3.53
CA THR A 140 1.75 -10.37 4.21
C THR A 140 0.44 -10.59 3.45
N GLN A 141 -0.13 -11.78 3.60
CA GLN A 141 -1.49 -12.12 3.16
C GLN A 141 -2.22 -12.80 4.31
N ALA A 142 -3.36 -12.25 4.69
CA ALA A 142 -4.13 -12.70 5.86
C ALA A 142 -3.25 -12.81 7.12
N GLY A 143 -2.38 -11.83 7.36
CA GLY A 143 -1.46 -11.75 8.49
C GLY A 143 -0.24 -12.69 8.41
N ARG A 144 -0.10 -13.50 7.35
CA ARG A 144 1.05 -14.43 7.19
C ARG A 144 2.07 -13.84 6.22
N PRO A 145 3.37 -13.82 6.57
CA PRO A 145 4.41 -13.41 5.63
C PRO A 145 4.41 -14.30 4.37
N LEU A 146 4.50 -13.68 3.20
CA LEU A 146 4.57 -14.40 1.92
C LEU A 146 6.00 -14.79 1.54
N GLY A 147 7.00 -14.12 2.11
CA GLY A 147 8.41 -14.37 1.89
C GLY A 147 9.28 -13.49 2.78
N PRO A 148 10.62 -13.58 2.66
CA PRO A 148 11.53 -12.69 3.37
C PRO A 148 11.35 -11.23 2.93
N PRO A 149 11.67 -10.23 3.77
CA PRO A 149 11.63 -8.83 3.37
C PRO A 149 12.53 -8.56 2.16
N LEU A 150 12.04 -7.72 1.24
CA LEU A 150 12.79 -7.22 0.08
C LEU A 150 13.66 -6.06 0.55
N ALA A 151 14.95 -6.28 0.67
CA ALA A 151 15.88 -5.38 1.32
C ALA A 151 16.00 -4.01 0.63
N GLY A 152 16.34 -3.01 1.42
CA GLY A 152 16.63 -1.67 0.94
C GLY A 152 15.40 -0.89 0.49
N ARG A 153 15.67 0.33 0.00
CA ARG A 153 14.65 1.30 -0.39
C ARG A 153 14.17 1.15 -1.84
N ALA A 154 15.02 0.60 -2.71
CA ALA A 154 14.77 0.61 -4.16
C ALA A 154 13.44 -0.05 -4.54
N PHE A 155 13.16 -1.23 -3.97
CA PHE A 155 11.91 -1.94 -4.24
C PHE A 155 10.69 -1.14 -3.72
N MET A 156 10.79 -0.55 -2.52
CA MET A 156 9.73 0.32 -1.99
C MET A 156 9.44 1.48 -2.94
N THR A 157 10.48 2.15 -3.44
CA THR A 157 10.31 3.28 -4.37
C THR A 157 9.56 2.85 -5.63
N VAL A 158 9.92 1.72 -6.24
CA VAL A 158 9.23 1.16 -7.42
C VAL A 158 7.78 0.79 -7.11
N LEU A 159 7.51 0.15 -5.97
CA LEU A 159 6.16 -0.21 -5.54
C LEU A 159 5.28 1.03 -5.37
N TRP A 160 5.79 2.05 -4.69
CA TRP A 160 5.04 3.30 -4.47
C TRP A 160 4.89 4.11 -5.76
N ASP A 161 5.89 4.10 -6.64
CA ASP A 161 5.79 4.74 -7.95
C ASP A 161 4.72 4.05 -8.84
N ALA A 162 4.61 2.72 -8.79
CA ALA A 162 3.57 2.00 -9.50
C ALA A 162 2.16 2.44 -9.11
N TYR A 163 1.92 2.80 -7.84
CA TYR A 163 0.62 3.27 -7.37
C TYR A 163 0.44 4.79 -7.42
N PHE A 164 1.48 5.56 -7.14
CA PHE A 164 1.39 7.02 -6.94
C PHE A 164 2.15 7.84 -7.98
N GLY A 165 2.96 7.21 -8.81
CA GLY A 165 3.75 7.89 -9.85
C GLY A 165 2.91 8.55 -10.95
N ALA A 166 3.58 9.25 -11.86
CA ALA A 166 2.94 9.96 -12.97
C ALA A 166 2.16 8.99 -13.88
N ASN A 167 2.75 7.80 -14.13
CA ASN A 167 2.15 6.74 -14.95
C ASN A 167 1.51 5.63 -14.10
N SER A 168 0.89 6.00 -12.97
CA SER A 168 0.29 5.02 -12.05
C SER A 168 -0.54 3.96 -12.77
N CYS A 169 -0.34 2.70 -12.39
CA CYS A 169 -1.16 1.57 -12.85
C CYS A 169 -2.66 1.76 -12.61
N CYS A 170 -3.00 2.65 -11.69
CA CYS A 170 -4.31 2.75 -11.09
C CYS A 170 -4.69 4.23 -10.84
N ALA A 171 -4.72 5.05 -11.89
CA ALA A 171 -4.89 6.51 -11.80
C ALA A 171 -6.14 6.94 -11.00
N ALA A 172 -7.27 6.27 -11.19
CA ALA A 172 -8.50 6.56 -10.44
C ALA A 172 -8.33 6.25 -8.94
N LEU A 173 -7.71 5.12 -8.60
CA LEU A 173 -7.40 4.75 -7.22
C LEU A 173 -6.44 5.76 -6.57
N LYS A 174 -5.36 6.14 -7.26
CA LYS A 174 -4.44 7.19 -6.82
C LYS A 174 -5.19 8.49 -6.49
N THR A 175 -6.06 8.94 -7.40
CA THR A 175 -6.85 10.16 -7.22
C THR A 175 -7.76 10.07 -5.98
N GLN A 176 -8.41 8.94 -5.76
CA GLN A 176 -9.26 8.73 -4.58
C GLN A 176 -8.43 8.81 -3.29
N ILE A 177 -7.27 8.15 -3.23
CA ILE A 177 -6.41 8.14 -2.05
C ILE A 177 -5.90 9.55 -1.76
N LEU A 178 -5.30 10.23 -2.74
CA LEU A 178 -4.71 11.55 -2.54
C LEU A 178 -5.74 12.65 -2.29
N LYS A 179 -6.98 12.51 -2.75
CA LYS A 179 -8.09 13.42 -2.41
C LYS A 179 -8.43 13.37 -0.92
N GLY A 180 -8.22 12.24 -0.25
CA GLY A 180 -8.43 12.06 1.18
C GLY A 180 -7.28 12.57 2.05
N CYS A 181 -6.14 12.89 1.45
CA CYS A 181 -4.95 13.37 2.14
C CYS A 181 -5.15 14.80 2.68
N ARG A 182 -4.74 15.04 3.95
CA ARG A 182 -4.91 16.33 4.65
C ARG A 182 -3.64 16.70 5.40
#